data_def1be98061e7b57d08de6a6049080d5
#
_entry.id   def1be98061e7b57d08de6a6049080d5
#
_cell.length_a   1.000
_cell.length_b   1.000
_cell.length_c   1.000
_cell.angle_alpha   90.00
_cell.angle_beta   90.00
_cell.angle_gamma   90.00
#
_symmetry.space_group_name_H-M   'P 1'
#
loop_
_entity.id
_entity.type
_entity.pdbx_description
1 polymer ?
#
loop_
_entity_poly.entity_id
_entity_poly.type
_entity_poly.pdbx_seq_one_letter_code
_entity_poly.pdbx_strand_id
1 'polypeptide(L)'
;RQENYETFYSKSKTVKIKELPPHPLKDRVNVGSYKLKEFISTEKLTTGQSFNYSFEIGGIGNISALNMPSLDPNEWFEFYEPNTVQNIRRSSNRVTGSKKFDYFGIPNEPGAYDLGDFIQWIFFDPVQEKYDTLRSEIQIEVQGESRKNEYISSNDLGSFYDRIELEDNQLVSIKSGMGYKIIINLFIFAILV
;
A
#
# COMPACT_ATOMS: atom_id res chain seq x y z
N ARG A 1 15.07 39.89 -35.70
CA ARG A 1 15.93 39.13 -34.76
C ARG A 1 16.08 37.72 -35.31
N GLN A 2 17.27 37.41 -35.86
CA GLN A 2 17.59 36.01 -36.20
C GLN A 2 18.00 35.30 -34.92
N GLU A 3 17.25 34.28 -34.51
CA GLU A 3 17.64 33.38 -33.44
C GLU A 3 18.62 32.36 -34.04
N ASN A 4 19.87 32.41 -33.61
CA ASN A 4 20.86 31.40 -33.94
C ASN A 4 20.75 30.24 -32.95
N TYR A 5 20.42 29.05 -33.46
CA TYR A 5 20.43 27.81 -32.68
C TYR A 5 21.82 27.16 -32.81
N GLU A 6 22.45 26.86 -31.68
CA GLU A 6 23.70 26.15 -31.61
C GLU A 6 23.43 24.70 -31.15
N THR A 7 23.87 23.73 -31.93
CA THR A 7 23.60 22.31 -31.65
C THR A 7 24.81 21.67 -30.99
N PHE A 8 24.64 21.14 -29.79
CA PHE A 8 25.68 20.44 -29.05
C PHE A 8 25.50 18.94 -29.13
N TYR A 9 26.57 18.21 -29.41
CA TYR A 9 26.56 16.74 -29.45
C TYR A 9 27.38 16.19 -28.29
N SER A 10 26.81 15.21 -27.53
CA SER A 10 27.59 14.43 -26.58
C SER A 10 28.31 13.26 -27.28
N LYS A 11 29.46 12.86 -26.74
CA LYS A 11 30.14 11.65 -27.22
C LYS A 11 29.31 10.42 -26.87
N SER A 12 29.17 9.50 -27.83
CA SER A 12 28.56 8.19 -27.56
C SER A 12 29.40 7.38 -26.58
N LYS A 13 28.74 6.69 -25.63
CA LYS A 13 29.38 5.78 -24.68
C LYS A 13 28.72 4.39 -24.80
N THR A 14 29.53 3.41 -25.12
CA THR A 14 29.08 2.01 -25.15
C THR A 14 29.10 1.44 -23.75
N VAL A 15 27.99 0.81 -23.34
CA VAL A 15 27.84 0.12 -22.05
C VAL A 15 27.60 -1.36 -22.33
N LYS A 16 28.35 -2.24 -21.68
CA LYS A 16 28.13 -3.68 -21.74
C LYS A 16 27.22 -4.10 -20.60
N ILE A 17 26.07 -4.67 -20.96
CA ILE A 17 25.11 -5.22 -19.98
C ILE A 17 25.38 -6.72 -19.83
N LYS A 18 25.44 -7.19 -18.58
CA LYS A 18 25.56 -8.60 -18.22
C LYS A 18 24.19 -9.12 -17.79
N GLU A 19 23.79 -10.26 -18.32
CA GLU A 19 22.53 -10.89 -17.90
C GLU A 19 22.65 -11.41 -16.46
N LEU A 20 21.55 -11.35 -15.71
CA LEU A 20 21.50 -11.93 -14.36
C LEU A 20 21.46 -13.46 -14.41
N PRO A 21 22.01 -14.14 -13.39
CA PRO A 21 21.89 -15.59 -13.27
C PRO A 21 20.42 -16.04 -13.28
N PRO A 22 20.14 -17.30 -13.69
CA PRO A 22 18.79 -17.84 -13.69
C PRO A 22 18.16 -17.81 -12.30
N HIS A 23 16.97 -17.17 -12.20
CA HIS A 23 16.15 -17.13 -10.98
C HIS A 23 14.70 -16.85 -11.37
N PRO A 24 13.69 -17.41 -10.68
CA PRO A 24 12.27 -17.19 -10.99
C PRO A 24 11.86 -15.72 -11.00
N LEU A 25 12.52 -14.89 -10.18
CA LEU A 25 12.23 -13.46 -10.04
C LEU A 25 13.23 -12.55 -10.75
N LYS A 26 14.11 -13.07 -11.62
CA LYS A 26 15.22 -12.30 -12.24
C LYS A 26 14.76 -11.00 -12.92
N ASP A 27 13.57 -11.00 -13.52
CA ASP A 27 13.04 -9.88 -14.27
C ASP A 27 12.34 -8.82 -13.37
N ARG A 28 12.21 -9.10 -12.08
CA ARG A 28 11.50 -8.25 -11.10
C ARG A 28 12.39 -7.73 -9.98
N VAL A 29 13.62 -8.22 -9.87
CA VAL A 29 14.53 -7.84 -8.79
C VAL A 29 15.32 -6.59 -9.13
N ASN A 30 15.60 -5.78 -8.12
CA ASN A 30 16.53 -4.66 -8.25
C ASN A 30 17.97 -5.16 -8.12
N VAL A 31 18.88 -4.50 -8.84
CA VAL A 31 20.31 -4.78 -8.79
C VAL A 31 21.00 -3.70 -7.98
N GLY A 32 21.76 -4.11 -6.96
CA GLY A 32 22.49 -3.18 -6.10
C GLY A 32 22.98 -3.85 -4.83
N SER A 33 23.68 -3.09 -4.01
CA SER A 33 24.15 -3.56 -2.70
C SER A 33 23.32 -2.83 -1.64
N TYR A 34 22.44 -3.56 -0.96
CA TYR A 34 21.43 -2.99 -0.08
C TYR A 34 21.55 -3.55 1.33
N LYS A 35 21.07 -2.77 2.30
CA LYS A 35 20.95 -3.15 3.71
C LYS A 35 19.60 -2.71 4.24
N LEU A 36 19.05 -3.50 5.15
CA LEU A 36 17.84 -3.19 5.89
C LEU A 36 18.17 -2.36 7.13
N LYS A 37 17.33 -1.39 7.38
CA LYS A 37 17.17 -0.74 8.66
C LYS A 37 15.68 -0.71 8.97
N GLU A 38 15.32 -1.21 10.14
CA GLU A 38 13.92 -1.32 10.53
C GLU A 38 13.63 -0.73 11.90
N PHE A 39 12.38 -0.40 12.13
CA PHE A 39 11.91 0.13 13.39
C PHE A 39 10.43 -0.26 13.57
N ILE A 40 10.05 -0.60 14.78
CA ILE A 40 8.66 -0.81 15.18
C ILE A 40 8.31 0.05 16.38
N SER A 41 7.08 0.55 16.45
CA SER A 41 6.62 1.39 17.57
C SER A 41 6.49 0.61 18.88
N THR A 42 6.11 -0.67 18.81
CA THR A 42 6.02 -1.58 19.97
C THR A 42 6.01 -3.04 19.49
N GLU A 43 6.66 -3.91 20.25
CA GLU A 43 6.71 -5.36 20.00
C GLU A 43 5.59 -6.12 20.74
N LYS A 44 4.97 -5.48 21.75
CA LYS A 44 3.86 -6.06 22.52
C LYS A 44 2.59 -5.31 22.21
N LEU A 45 1.60 -6.04 21.72
CA LEU A 45 0.35 -5.52 21.19
C LEU A 45 -0.84 -6.25 21.80
N THR A 46 -2.00 -5.62 21.68
CA THR A 46 -3.27 -6.31 21.83
C THR A 46 -3.99 -6.40 20.49
N THR A 47 -4.85 -7.38 20.30
CA THR A 47 -5.69 -7.50 19.11
C THR A 47 -6.48 -6.21 18.88
N GLY A 48 -6.49 -5.71 17.65
CA GLY A 48 -7.09 -4.42 17.29
C GLY A 48 -6.26 -3.19 17.62
N GLN A 49 -5.12 -3.31 18.30
CA GLN A 49 -4.21 -2.21 18.57
C GLN A 49 -3.30 -1.97 17.37
N SER A 50 -3.36 -0.78 16.81
CA SER A 50 -2.50 -0.40 15.69
C SER A 50 -1.04 -0.22 16.11
N PHE A 51 -0.14 -0.54 15.17
CA PHE A 51 1.29 -0.28 15.29
C PHE A 51 1.86 0.31 14.00
N ASN A 52 2.98 1.02 14.12
CA ASN A 52 3.74 1.51 12.99
C ASN A 52 5.01 0.67 12.85
N TYR A 53 5.29 0.24 11.62
CA TYR A 53 6.49 -0.48 11.25
C TYR A 53 7.17 0.19 10.06
N SER A 54 8.47 0.48 10.19
CA SER A 54 9.28 1.08 9.13
C SER A 54 10.28 0.08 8.59
N PHE A 55 10.26 -0.13 7.27
CA PHE A 55 11.22 -0.94 6.52
C PHE A 55 12.01 -0.01 5.59
N GLU A 56 13.27 0.31 5.94
CA GLU A 56 14.11 1.19 5.17
C GLU A 56 15.20 0.41 4.43
N ILE A 57 15.17 0.46 3.11
CA ILE A 57 16.20 -0.11 2.25
C ILE A 57 17.20 0.99 1.92
N GLY A 58 18.43 0.84 2.40
CA GLY A 58 19.52 1.78 2.12
C GLY A 58 20.65 1.11 1.36
N GLY A 59 21.37 1.86 0.49
CA GLY A 59 22.49 1.28 -0.23
C GLY A 59 22.89 1.98 -1.51
N ILE A 60 23.48 1.20 -2.41
CA ILE A 60 24.00 1.63 -3.72
C ILE A 60 23.21 0.91 -4.81
N GLY A 61 22.53 1.67 -5.66
CA GLY A 61 21.72 1.14 -6.74
C GLY A 61 20.64 2.12 -7.19
N ASN A 62 19.66 1.65 -7.94
CA ASN A 62 18.54 2.48 -8.38
C ASN A 62 17.49 2.60 -7.25
N ILE A 63 17.74 3.51 -6.30
CA ILE A 63 16.88 3.73 -5.13
C ILE A 63 15.44 4.13 -5.52
N SER A 64 15.27 4.89 -6.60
CA SER A 64 13.94 5.31 -7.04
C SER A 64 13.06 4.17 -7.51
N ALA A 65 13.66 3.10 -8.04
CA ALA A 65 12.95 1.92 -8.53
C ALA A 65 12.65 0.87 -7.44
N LEU A 66 13.06 1.11 -6.19
CA LEU A 66 12.75 0.20 -5.10
C LEU A 66 11.26 0.23 -4.81
N ASN A 67 10.61 -0.91 -4.88
CA ASN A 67 9.22 -1.09 -4.52
C ASN A 67 9.09 -2.31 -3.62
N MET A 68 8.32 -2.18 -2.55
CA MET A 68 7.90 -3.31 -1.76
C MET A 68 6.70 -3.98 -2.43
N PRO A 69 6.58 -5.32 -2.36
CA PRO A 69 5.33 -5.97 -2.71
C PRO A 69 4.21 -5.46 -1.80
N SER A 70 3.00 -5.39 -2.32
CA SER A 70 1.81 -5.15 -1.49
C SER A 70 1.67 -6.28 -0.46
N LEU A 71 1.33 -5.90 0.75
CA LEU A 71 0.97 -6.85 1.79
C LEU A 71 -0.54 -7.04 1.71
N ASP A 72 -0.97 -8.18 1.18
CA ASP A 72 -2.39 -8.47 1.12
C ASP A 72 -2.94 -8.66 2.54
N PRO A 73 -4.15 -8.16 2.82
CA PRO A 73 -4.84 -8.43 4.07
C PRO A 73 -4.96 -9.95 4.29
N ASN A 74 -4.69 -10.39 5.50
CA ASN A 74 -4.76 -11.80 5.86
C ASN A 74 -5.50 -11.96 7.20
N GLU A 75 -5.74 -13.19 7.61
CA GLU A 75 -6.48 -13.47 8.84
C GLU A 75 -5.77 -12.99 10.11
N TRP A 76 -4.44 -12.84 10.09
CA TRP A 76 -3.65 -12.43 11.27
C TRP A 76 -3.48 -10.93 11.38
N PHE A 77 -3.30 -10.23 10.23
CA PHE A 77 -2.99 -8.81 10.17
C PHE A 77 -3.75 -8.11 9.06
N GLU A 78 -4.18 -6.91 9.36
CA GLU A 78 -4.59 -5.92 8.39
C GLU A 78 -3.45 -4.91 8.22
N PHE A 79 -2.82 -4.90 7.04
CA PHE A 79 -1.80 -3.92 6.68
C PHE A 79 -2.36 -2.91 5.69
N TYR A 80 -2.04 -1.66 5.93
CA TYR A 80 -2.36 -0.57 5.01
C TYR A 80 -1.17 -0.27 4.11
N GLU A 81 -1.45 0.28 2.91
CA GLU A 81 -0.39 0.69 1.99
C GLU A 81 0.61 1.62 2.68
N PRO A 82 1.94 1.38 2.50
CA PRO A 82 2.94 2.14 3.21
C PRO A 82 3.09 3.55 2.67
N ASN A 83 3.27 4.49 3.58
CA ASN A 83 3.83 5.78 3.27
C ASN A 83 5.29 5.62 2.82
N THR A 84 5.66 6.27 1.71
CA THR A 84 7.00 6.12 1.14
C THR A 84 7.79 7.41 1.19
N VAL A 85 9.00 7.36 1.77
CA VAL A 85 9.94 8.46 1.81
C VAL A 85 11.27 8.02 1.19
N GLN A 86 11.83 8.84 0.29
CA GLN A 86 13.11 8.52 -0.35
C GLN A 86 14.12 9.64 -0.20
N ASN A 87 15.39 9.25 -0.03
CA ASN A 87 16.54 10.15 -0.04
C ASN A 87 17.57 9.62 -1.03
N ILE A 88 17.82 10.35 -2.10
CA ILE A 88 18.68 9.92 -3.21
C ILE A 88 19.83 10.91 -3.38
N ARG A 89 21.05 10.39 -3.36
CA ARG A 89 22.29 11.15 -3.63
C ARG A 89 22.92 10.62 -4.90
N ARG A 90 23.16 11.51 -5.84
CA ARG A 90 23.85 11.20 -7.09
C ARG A 90 25.25 11.79 -7.05
N SER A 91 26.24 10.93 -7.14
CA SER A 91 27.63 11.30 -7.34
C SER A 91 28.04 10.91 -8.76
N SER A 92 29.18 11.43 -9.26
CA SER A 92 29.63 11.24 -10.65
C SER A 92 29.64 9.80 -11.17
N ASN A 93 29.68 8.82 -10.29
CA ASN A 93 29.78 7.39 -10.67
C ASN A 93 28.83 6.45 -9.90
N ARG A 94 28.04 6.94 -8.94
CA ARG A 94 27.18 6.09 -8.10
C ARG A 94 25.89 6.82 -7.72
N VAL A 95 24.82 6.05 -7.63
CA VAL A 95 23.58 6.45 -6.98
C VAL A 95 23.51 5.74 -5.64
N THR A 96 23.37 6.51 -4.57
CA THR A 96 23.26 6.01 -3.20
C THR A 96 22.06 6.65 -2.53
N GLY A 97 21.58 6.03 -1.47
CA GLY A 97 20.49 6.61 -0.70
C GLY A 97 19.69 5.58 0.06
N SER A 98 18.50 5.96 0.44
CA SER A 98 17.53 5.06 1.07
C SER A 98 16.10 5.33 0.61
N LYS A 99 15.28 4.31 0.70
CA LYS A 99 13.83 4.39 0.55
C LYS A 99 13.19 3.68 1.74
N LYS A 100 12.39 4.42 2.48
CA LYS A 100 11.68 3.97 3.66
C LYS A 100 10.21 3.74 3.33
N PHE A 101 9.67 2.65 3.81
CA PHE A 101 8.28 2.24 3.72
C PHE A 101 7.71 2.18 5.13
N ASP A 102 6.81 3.09 5.46
CA ASP A 102 6.16 3.17 6.76
C ASP A 102 4.79 2.49 6.67
N TYR A 103 4.68 1.30 7.22
CA TYR A 103 3.46 0.52 7.29
C TYR A 103 2.69 0.84 8.56
N PHE A 104 1.37 0.81 8.44
CA PHE A 104 0.44 0.80 9.54
C PHE A 104 -0.24 -0.57 9.57
N GLY A 105 -0.17 -1.24 10.70
CA GLY A 105 -0.71 -2.60 10.86
C GLY A 105 -1.63 -2.71 12.07
N ILE A 106 -2.60 -3.60 11.97
CA ILE A 106 -3.53 -3.97 13.05
C ILE A 106 -3.55 -5.49 13.15
N PRO A 107 -3.16 -6.10 14.29
CA PRO A 107 -3.27 -7.53 14.49
C PRO A 107 -4.73 -7.93 14.80
N ASN A 108 -5.21 -9.00 14.17
CA ASN A 108 -6.54 -9.55 14.35
C ASN A 108 -6.57 -10.81 15.25
N GLU A 109 -5.45 -11.52 15.33
CA GLU A 109 -5.32 -12.75 16.08
C GLU A 109 -4.24 -12.65 17.15
N PRO A 110 -4.47 -13.19 18.38
CA PRO A 110 -3.43 -13.31 19.39
C PRO A 110 -2.39 -14.34 18.97
N GLY A 111 -1.12 -14.10 19.31
CA GLY A 111 -0.01 -15.01 19.02
C GLY A 111 1.34 -14.34 19.03
N ALA A 112 2.37 -15.14 18.75
CA ALA A 112 3.73 -14.65 18.51
C ALA A 112 4.01 -14.74 17.02
N TYR A 113 4.46 -13.64 16.42
CA TYR A 113 4.66 -13.52 14.97
C TYR A 113 6.04 -12.99 14.65
N ASP A 114 6.69 -13.59 13.65
CA ASP A 114 7.89 -13.08 13.02
C ASP A 114 7.46 -12.20 11.83
N LEU A 115 7.72 -10.89 11.89
CA LEU A 115 7.36 -9.98 10.79
C LEU A 115 8.07 -10.33 9.48
N GLY A 116 9.20 -11.03 9.54
CA GLY A 116 9.90 -11.50 8.36
C GLY A 116 9.14 -12.55 7.53
N ASP A 117 8.12 -13.19 8.10
CA ASP A 117 7.25 -14.09 7.33
C ASP A 117 6.30 -13.32 6.39
N PHE A 118 6.02 -12.07 6.72
CA PHE A 118 5.15 -11.18 5.97
C PHE A 118 5.93 -10.15 5.15
N ILE A 119 7.07 -9.64 5.69
CA ILE A 119 7.79 -8.51 5.13
C ILE A 119 9.22 -8.91 4.78
N GLN A 120 9.44 -9.17 3.50
CA GLN A 120 10.74 -9.50 2.94
C GLN A 120 10.89 -8.93 1.53
N TRP A 121 12.12 -8.66 1.13
CA TRP A 121 12.43 -8.07 -0.16
C TRP A 121 13.69 -8.68 -0.76
N ILE A 122 13.58 -9.21 -1.98
CA ILE A 122 14.67 -9.87 -2.70
C ILE A 122 15.35 -8.91 -3.68
N PHE A 123 16.67 -9.04 -3.82
CA PHE A 123 17.48 -8.27 -4.75
C PHE A 123 18.66 -9.10 -5.26
N PHE A 124 19.35 -8.59 -6.28
CA PHE A 124 20.62 -9.18 -6.75
C PHE A 124 21.79 -8.27 -6.35
N ASP A 125 22.74 -8.83 -5.59
CA ASP A 125 23.99 -8.14 -5.24
C ASP A 125 25.05 -8.37 -6.31
N PRO A 126 25.44 -7.34 -7.09
CA PRO A 126 26.42 -7.48 -8.16
C PRO A 126 27.86 -7.63 -7.64
N VAL A 127 28.14 -7.35 -6.36
CA VAL A 127 29.45 -7.52 -5.74
C VAL A 127 29.65 -8.96 -5.31
N GLN A 128 28.60 -9.58 -4.74
CA GLN A 128 28.61 -10.99 -4.33
C GLN A 128 28.16 -11.92 -5.46
N GLU A 129 27.68 -11.39 -6.58
CA GLU A 129 27.13 -12.11 -7.73
C GLU A 129 26.02 -13.12 -7.34
N LYS A 130 25.19 -12.76 -6.34
CA LYS A 130 24.12 -13.63 -5.83
C LYS A 130 22.83 -12.86 -5.56
N TYR A 131 21.72 -13.60 -5.55
CA TYR A 131 20.47 -13.09 -5.00
C TYR A 131 20.55 -13.13 -3.47
N ASP A 132 20.00 -12.07 -2.85
CA ASP A 132 19.92 -11.94 -1.40
C ASP A 132 18.57 -11.36 -1.00
N THR A 133 18.17 -11.55 0.26
CA THR A 133 16.88 -11.16 0.77
C THR A 133 17.03 -10.32 2.03
N LEU A 134 16.46 -9.13 2.01
CA LEU A 134 16.23 -8.35 3.23
C LEU A 134 14.92 -8.82 3.85
N ARG A 135 14.99 -9.37 5.04
CA ARG A 135 13.86 -9.89 5.80
C ARG A 135 13.81 -9.20 7.14
N SER A 136 12.61 -8.87 7.63
CA SER A 136 12.46 -8.35 8.98
C SER A 136 12.93 -9.38 10.01
N GLU A 137 13.63 -8.92 11.05
CA GLU A 137 14.07 -9.72 12.20
C GLU A 137 13.22 -9.44 13.45
N ILE A 138 12.22 -8.57 13.31
CA ILE A 138 11.35 -8.17 14.42
C ILE A 138 10.31 -9.25 14.69
N GLN A 139 10.20 -9.59 15.97
CA GLN A 139 9.16 -10.46 16.50
C GLN A 139 8.19 -9.64 17.33
N ILE A 140 6.89 -9.93 17.18
CA ILE A 140 5.83 -9.28 17.94
C ILE A 140 5.02 -10.29 18.71
N GLU A 141 4.57 -9.90 19.90
CA GLU A 141 3.67 -10.66 20.75
C GLU A 141 2.31 -9.95 20.82
N VAL A 142 1.27 -10.64 20.38
CA VAL A 142 -0.10 -10.10 20.36
C VAL A 142 -0.93 -10.85 21.41
N GLN A 143 -1.55 -10.12 22.32
CA GLN A 143 -2.44 -10.64 23.37
C GLN A 143 -3.87 -10.18 23.10
N GLY A 144 -4.86 -10.85 23.73
CA GLY A 144 -6.26 -10.48 23.65
C GLY A 144 -7.14 -11.57 23.01
N GLU A 145 -8.33 -11.19 22.62
CA GLU A 145 -9.29 -12.10 21.97
C GLU A 145 -9.17 -12.01 20.44
N SER A 146 -9.48 -13.14 19.76
CA SER A 146 -9.50 -13.16 18.29
C SER A 146 -10.57 -12.21 17.74
N ARG A 147 -10.20 -11.41 16.74
CA ARG A 147 -11.10 -10.53 15.98
C ARG A 147 -11.43 -11.07 14.59
N LYS A 148 -11.08 -12.33 14.34
CA LYS A 148 -11.27 -13.00 13.05
C LYS A 148 -12.74 -12.93 12.56
N ASN A 149 -13.68 -13.11 13.45
CA ASN A 149 -15.11 -13.06 13.12
C ASN A 149 -15.58 -11.64 12.77
N GLU A 150 -14.99 -10.60 13.37
CA GLU A 150 -15.27 -9.20 13.03
C GLU A 150 -14.73 -8.87 11.63
N TYR A 151 -13.54 -9.37 11.30
CA TYR A 151 -12.91 -9.19 9.99
C TYR A 151 -13.71 -9.88 8.87
N ILE A 152 -14.19 -11.11 9.10
CA ILE A 152 -15.05 -11.83 8.15
C ILE A 152 -16.38 -11.10 7.99
N SER A 153 -16.96 -10.61 9.09
CA SER A 153 -18.20 -9.84 9.08
C SER A 153 -18.06 -8.51 8.32
N SER A 154 -16.94 -7.81 8.43
CA SER A 154 -16.71 -6.56 7.68
C SER A 154 -16.52 -6.78 6.17
N ASN A 155 -15.91 -7.89 5.76
CA ASN A 155 -15.84 -8.28 4.36
C ASN A 155 -17.19 -8.77 3.80
N ASP A 156 -18.04 -9.35 4.65
CA ASP A 156 -19.42 -9.76 4.31
C ASP A 156 -20.38 -8.54 4.22
N LEU A 157 -20.00 -7.40 4.83
CA LEU A 157 -20.73 -6.13 4.70
C LEU A 157 -20.71 -5.57 3.27
N GLY A 158 -19.79 -6.00 2.40
CA GLY A 158 -19.86 -5.75 0.96
C GLY A 158 -21.19 -6.23 0.37
N SER A 159 -21.64 -7.41 0.75
CA SER A 159 -22.96 -7.95 0.36
C SER A 159 -24.14 -7.21 1.01
N PHE A 160 -23.93 -6.53 2.13
CA PHE A 160 -24.95 -5.72 2.78
C PHE A 160 -25.14 -4.38 2.07
N TYR A 161 -24.06 -3.74 1.63
CA TYR A 161 -24.14 -2.50 0.84
C TYR A 161 -24.71 -2.79 -0.56
N ASP A 162 -24.39 -3.91 -1.19
CA ASP A 162 -25.00 -4.35 -2.44
C ASP A 162 -26.51 -4.60 -2.31
N ARG A 163 -26.99 -5.03 -1.13
CA ARG A 163 -28.43 -5.15 -0.86
C ARG A 163 -29.10 -3.80 -0.65
N ILE A 164 -28.42 -2.83 -0.05
CA ILE A 164 -28.96 -1.47 0.16
C ILE A 164 -29.09 -0.73 -1.19
N GLU A 165 -28.17 -0.97 -2.12
CA GLU A 165 -28.28 -0.38 -3.48
C GLU A 165 -29.38 -1.05 -4.35
N LEU A 166 -29.79 -2.26 -4.02
CA LEU A 166 -30.85 -2.98 -4.72
C LEU A 166 -32.26 -2.74 -4.16
N GLU A 167 -32.39 -2.23 -2.94
CA GLU A 167 -33.68 -1.75 -2.44
C GLU A 167 -33.92 -0.33 -2.97
N ASP A 168 -34.79 -0.30 -3.94
CA ASP A 168 -35.31 0.81 -4.73
C ASP A 168 -35.39 2.14 -3.93
N ASN A 169 -34.32 2.90 -3.98
CA ASN A 169 -34.23 4.23 -3.38
C ASN A 169 -34.93 5.27 -4.28
N GLN A 170 -36.08 4.88 -4.83
CA GLN A 170 -36.93 5.81 -5.58
C GLN A 170 -37.52 6.79 -4.59
N LEU A 171 -37.07 8.02 -4.65
CA LEU A 171 -37.73 9.18 -4.03
C LEU A 171 -39.15 9.24 -4.60
N VAL A 172 -40.10 8.65 -3.89
CA VAL A 172 -41.51 8.76 -4.23
C VAL A 172 -41.87 10.25 -4.09
N SER A 173 -42.07 10.88 -5.22
CA SER A 173 -42.44 12.28 -5.25
C SER A 173 -43.73 12.46 -4.45
N ILE A 174 -43.67 13.21 -3.36
CA ILE A 174 -44.82 13.55 -2.50
C ILE A 174 -45.98 14.10 -3.36
N LYS A 175 -45.66 14.75 -4.48
CA LYS A 175 -46.62 15.30 -5.44
C LYS A 175 -47.48 14.23 -6.16
N SER A 176 -47.02 12.98 -6.23
CA SER A 176 -47.77 11.89 -6.86
C SER A 176 -48.72 11.18 -5.89
N GLY A 177 -48.57 11.40 -4.59
CA GLY A 177 -49.40 10.78 -3.57
C GLY A 177 -50.86 11.28 -3.60
N MET A 178 -51.83 10.34 -3.44
CA MET A 178 -53.25 10.64 -3.40
C MET A 178 -53.56 11.67 -2.30
N GLY A 179 -52.87 11.65 -1.17
CA GLY A 179 -53.01 12.60 -0.06
C GLY A 179 -52.66 14.04 -0.47
N TYR A 180 -51.61 14.25 -1.25
CA TYR A 180 -51.21 15.55 -1.76
C TYR A 180 -52.29 16.18 -2.67
N LYS A 181 -52.88 15.34 -3.55
CA LYS A 181 -53.98 15.78 -4.42
C LYS A 181 -55.23 16.19 -3.64
N ILE A 182 -55.59 15.45 -2.59
CA ILE A 182 -56.72 15.77 -1.72
C ILE A 182 -56.48 17.10 -0.97
N ILE A 183 -55.30 17.30 -0.41
CA ILE A 183 -54.95 18.52 0.33
C ILE A 183 -55.01 19.76 -0.59
N ILE A 184 -54.45 19.67 -1.81
CA ILE A 184 -54.52 20.78 -2.76
C ILE A 184 -55.92 21.10 -3.18
N ASN A 185 -56.77 20.09 -3.46
CA ASN A 185 -58.16 20.33 -3.83
C ASN A 185 -58.96 20.94 -2.70
N LEU A 186 -58.75 20.56 -1.44
CA LEU A 186 -59.34 21.17 -0.27
C LEU A 186 -58.92 22.64 -0.11
N PHE A 187 -57.64 22.95 -0.39
CA PHE A 187 -57.11 24.32 -0.33
C PHE A 187 -57.70 25.21 -1.42
N ILE A 188 -57.86 24.70 -2.64
CA ILE A 188 -58.50 25.41 -3.74
C ILE A 188 -59.99 25.66 -3.42
N PHE A 189 -60.70 24.68 -2.86
CA PHE A 189 -62.09 24.82 -2.47
C PHE A 189 -62.27 25.88 -1.38
N ALA A 190 -61.37 25.94 -0.38
CA ALA A 190 -61.41 26.96 0.69
C ALA A 190 -61.12 28.40 0.21
N ILE A 191 -60.48 28.57 -0.94
CA ILE A 191 -60.23 29.91 -1.56
C ILE A 191 -61.42 30.36 -2.41
N LEU A 192 -62.24 29.42 -2.90
CA LEU A 192 -63.38 29.71 -3.79
C LEU A 192 -64.69 29.92 -3.06
N VAL A 193 -64.74 29.65 -1.76
CA VAL A 193 -65.89 29.95 -0.84
C VAL A 193 -65.59 31.22 -0.05
#